data_b265b046920a6a2a2de861c131e8259a
#
_entry.id   b265b046920a6a2a2de861c131e8259a
#
_cell.length_a   1.000
_cell.length_b   1.000
_cell.length_c   1.000
_cell.angle_alpha   90.00
_cell.angle_beta   90.00
_cell.angle_gamma   90.00
#
_symmetry.space_group_name_H-M   'P 1'
#
loop_
_entity.id
_entity.type
_entity.pdbx_description
1 polymer ?
#
loop_
_entity_poly.entity_id
_entity_poly.type
_entity_poly.pdbx_seq_one_letter_code
_entity_poly.pdbx_strand_id
1 'polypeptide(L)'
;MKAYNYVKPGVAELIDKEKPEITESTDAIIRMVKTTICGTDLHIIKGDTPEVTENTTLGHEDIGIVESVGSNVNNFKVGDKVIVSAVSSCVKCYYCKKGIYAHCENDGGWILGHLINGTQAEYVKVPFADNSLYHAPASLPDEALVMLSDILPTGYEIGVLKGKIKPGSTVAIVGAGPVGLATLLTAQFFSPSKIIMIDLDDNRLQ
;
A
#
# COMPACT_ATOMS: atom_id res chain seq x y z
N MET A 1 -4.69 19.12 -10.23
CA MET A 1 -5.28 18.17 -9.29
C MET A 1 -4.95 18.53 -7.86
N LYS A 2 -5.81 18.17 -6.92
CA LYS A 2 -5.48 18.29 -5.49
C LYS A 2 -4.59 17.13 -5.05
N ALA A 3 -3.58 17.44 -4.20
CA ALA A 3 -2.66 16.45 -3.65
C ALA A 3 -2.23 16.85 -2.23
N TYR A 4 -2.15 15.87 -1.31
CA TYR A 4 -1.69 16.10 0.06
C TYR A 4 -0.18 15.83 0.13
N ASN A 5 0.59 16.89 0.30
CA ASN A 5 2.04 16.87 0.15
C ASN A 5 2.77 17.08 1.47
N TYR A 6 3.85 16.33 1.64
CA TYR A 6 4.86 16.62 2.66
C TYR A 6 5.61 17.91 2.29
N VAL A 7 5.71 18.85 3.23
CA VAL A 7 6.41 20.12 3.05
C VAL A 7 7.72 20.13 3.83
N LYS A 8 7.67 19.78 5.10
CA LYS A 8 8.83 19.69 6.01
C LYS A 8 8.41 18.95 7.28
N PRO A 9 9.34 18.59 8.17
CA PRO A 9 8.98 17.96 9.44
C PRO A 9 7.88 18.72 10.19
N GLY A 10 6.80 18.01 10.51
CA GLY A 10 5.62 18.53 11.17
C GLY A 10 4.60 19.20 10.27
N VAL A 11 4.84 19.33 8.97
CA VAL A 11 3.95 20.05 8.05
C VAL A 11 3.66 19.24 6.80
N ALA A 12 2.38 18.99 6.55
CA ALA A 12 1.87 18.51 5.27
C ALA A 12 0.65 19.36 4.86
N GLU A 13 0.48 19.62 3.58
CA GLU A 13 -0.52 20.56 3.06
C GLU A 13 -1.23 20.00 1.83
N LEU A 14 -2.50 20.38 1.68
CA LEU A 14 -3.26 20.14 0.46
C LEU A 14 -2.94 21.24 -0.55
N ILE A 15 -2.31 20.87 -1.65
CA ILE A 15 -1.88 21.80 -2.69
C ILE A 15 -2.49 21.47 -4.05
N ASP A 16 -2.42 22.42 -4.97
CA ASP A 16 -2.68 22.18 -6.39
C ASP A 16 -1.38 21.71 -7.07
N LYS A 17 -1.48 20.60 -7.81
CA LYS A 17 -0.38 19.96 -8.52
C LYS A 17 -0.79 19.59 -9.94
N GLU A 18 0.15 19.49 -10.85
CA GLU A 18 -0.12 18.98 -12.19
C GLU A 18 -0.54 17.50 -12.14
N LYS A 19 -1.45 17.12 -13.04
CA LYS A 19 -1.84 15.72 -13.20
C LYS A 19 -0.65 14.94 -13.74
N PRO A 20 -0.33 13.76 -13.17
CA PRO A 20 0.78 12.95 -13.67
C PRO A 20 0.51 12.42 -15.09
N GLU A 21 1.59 12.22 -15.83
CA GLU A 21 1.55 11.66 -17.19
C GLU A 21 2.29 10.32 -17.25
N ILE A 22 1.98 9.50 -18.26
CA ILE A 22 2.74 8.29 -18.58
C ILE A 22 4.15 8.70 -19.01
N THR A 23 5.17 8.21 -18.33
CA THR A 23 6.58 8.45 -18.67
C THR A 23 7.26 7.19 -19.18
N GLU A 24 6.85 6.02 -18.69
CA GLU A 24 7.35 4.73 -19.13
C GLU A 24 6.23 3.89 -19.75
N SER A 25 6.59 3.04 -20.69
CA SER A 25 5.62 2.19 -21.39
C SER A 25 4.88 1.20 -20.47
N THR A 26 5.39 0.96 -19.26
CA THR A 26 4.81 0.05 -18.25
C THR A 26 4.01 0.78 -17.16
N ASP A 27 3.88 2.11 -17.25
CA ASP A 27 3.15 2.91 -16.27
C ASP A 27 1.63 2.85 -16.49
N ALA A 28 0.88 3.11 -15.43
CA ALA A 28 -0.54 3.47 -15.51
C ALA A 28 -0.80 4.75 -14.72
N ILE A 29 -1.77 5.55 -15.17
CA ILE A 29 -2.35 6.64 -14.37
C ILE A 29 -3.66 6.13 -13.79
N ILE A 30 -3.79 6.26 -12.48
CA ILE A 30 -4.97 5.83 -11.75
C ILE A 30 -5.68 7.08 -11.21
N ARG A 31 -6.97 7.20 -11.51
CA ARG A 31 -7.86 8.18 -10.88
C ARG A 31 -8.35 7.60 -9.56
N MET A 32 -8.05 8.29 -8.48
CA MET A 32 -8.30 7.82 -7.13
C MET A 32 -9.79 7.77 -6.79
N VAL A 33 -10.22 6.72 -6.13
CA VAL A 33 -11.58 6.54 -5.60
C VAL A 33 -11.55 6.59 -4.08
N LYS A 34 -10.60 5.88 -3.47
CA LYS A 34 -10.42 5.83 -2.01
C LYS A 34 -8.96 5.57 -1.67
N THR A 35 -8.46 6.29 -0.68
CA THR A 35 -7.13 6.09 -0.08
C THR A 35 -7.26 6.04 1.44
N THR A 36 -6.19 5.62 2.12
CA THR A 36 -6.11 5.63 3.58
C THR A 36 -4.97 6.50 4.06
N ILE A 37 -4.91 6.71 5.37
CA ILE A 37 -3.76 7.28 6.07
C ILE A 37 -3.13 6.15 6.87
N CYS A 38 -1.89 5.82 6.53
CA CYS A 38 -1.08 4.83 7.22
C CYS A 38 -0.26 5.45 8.36
N GLY A 39 0.14 4.66 9.33
CA GLY A 39 1.12 5.08 10.34
C GLY A 39 2.43 5.57 9.73
N THR A 40 2.81 5.03 8.58
CA THR A 40 3.96 5.45 7.78
C THR A 40 3.86 6.91 7.34
N ASP A 41 2.69 7.39 6.89
CA ASP A 41 2.49 8.80 6.51
C ASP A 41 2.74 9.73 7.71
N LEU A 42 2.33 9.31 8.91
CA LEU A 42 2.56 10.07 10.13
C LEU A 42 4.05 10.12 10.50
N HIS A 43 4.80 9.04 10.27
CA HIS A 43 6.26 9.02 10.45
C HIS A 43 6.96 9.92 9.43
N ILE A 44 6.54 9.91 8.17
CA ILE A 44 7.05 10.83 7.15
C ILE A 44 6.80 12.28 7.56
N ILE A 45 5.57 12.62 7.99
CA ILE A 45 5.25 13.98 8.43
C ILE A 45 6.11 14.40 9.62
N LYS A 46 6.43 13.50 10.56
CA LYS A 46 7.34 13.79 11.66
C LYS A 46 8.79 14.04 11.22
N GLY A 47 9.18 13.60 10.03
CA GLY A 47 10.56 13.66 9.54
C GLY A 47 11.39 12.42 9.91
N ASP A 48 10.76 11.31 10.29
CA ASP A 48 11.43 10.06 10.65
C ASP A 48 11.96 9.31 9.40
N THR A 49 11.57 9.74 8.19
CA THR A 49 11.95 9.12 6.89
C THR A 49 12.71 10.16 6.05
N PRO A 50 14.04 10.29 6.24
CA PRO A 50 14.82 11.37 5.64
C PRO A 50 14.95 11.30 4.12
N GLU A 51 14.60 10.18 3.50
CA GLU A 51 14.58 9.99 2.04
C GLU A 51 13.42 10.71 1.37
N VAL A 52 12.34 11.01 2.11
CA VAL A 52 11.19 11.72 1.55
C VAL A 52 11.53 13.21 1.41
N THR A 53 11.45 13.68 0.17
CA THR A 53 11.78 15.06 -0.16
C THR A 53 10.57 15.98 -0.05
N GLU A 54 10.82 17.27 0.12
CA GLU A 54 9.80 18.31 0.05
C GLU A 54 8.98 18.20 -1.25
N ASN A 55 7.68 18.47 -1.17
CA ASN A 55 6.70 18.35 -2.26
C ASN A 55 6.37 16.91 -2.71
N THR A 56 6.81 15.88 -2.01
CA THR A 56 6.33 14.52 -2.25
C THR A 56 4.87 14.39 -1.82
N THR A 57 4.00 13.93 -2.71
CA THR A 57 2.61 13.55 -2.37
C THR A 57 2.63 12.28 -1.53
N LEU A 58 1.94 12.29 -0.39
CA LEU A 58 1.88 11.16 0.53
C LEU A 58 0.96 10.04 0.04
N GLY A 59 0.96 8.91 0.77
CA GLY A 59 0.07 7.79 0.57
C GLY A 59 0.61 6.69 -0.34
N HIS A 60 0.25 5.45 0.00
CA HIS A 60 0.65 4.23 -0.72
C HIS A 60 -0.42 3.15 -0.67
N GLU A 61 -1.61 3.47 -0.15
CA GLU A 61 -2.74 2.55 -0.02
C GLU A 61 -3.95 3.11 -0.73
N ASP A 62 -4.44 2.42 -1.77
CA ASP A 62 -5.56 2.94 -2.52
C ASP A 62 -6.32 1.92 -3.39
N ILE A 63 -7.49 2.36 -3.83
CA ILE A 63 -8.22 1.85 -4.96
C ILE A 63 -8.58 2.99 -5.92
N GLY A 64 -8.60 2.68 -7.20
CA GLY A 64 -8.93 3.68 -8.21
C GLY A 64 -9.45 3.07 -9.50
N ILE A 65 -9.61 3.94 -10.49
CA ILE A 65 -10.00 3.59 -11.85
C ILE A 65 -8.84 3.91 -12.78
N VAL A 66 -8.49 2.97 -13.64
CA VAL A 66 -7.46 3.18 -14.67
C VAL A 66 -7.90 4.30 -15.61
N GLU A 67 -7.13 5.39 -15.63
CA GLU A 67 -7.36 6.57 -16.47
C GLU A 67 -6.62 6.48 -17.80
N SER A 68 -5.36 6.02 -17.75
CA SER A 68 -4.54 5.75 -18.95
C SER A 68 -3.49 4.69 -18.63
N VAL A 69 -2.99 4.03 -19.67
CA VAL A 69 -1.95 2.99 -19.58
C VAL A 69 -0.88 3.20 -20.62
N GLY A 70 0.35 2.84 -20.28
CA GLY A 70 1.48 2.79 -21.20
C GLY A 70 1.34 1.65 -22.23
N SER A 71 2.06 1.75 -23.32
CA SER A 71 1.95 0.83 -24.48
C SER A 71 2.31 -0.63 -24.18
N ASN A 72 3.03 -0.90 -23.08
CA ASN A 72 3.44 -2.25 -22.65
C ASN A 72 2.64 -2.76 -21.44
N VAL A 73 1.57 -2.09 -21.04
CA VAL A 73 0.61 -2.61 -20.06
C VAL A 73 -0.37 -3.53 -20.79
N ASN A 74 -0.47 -4.79 -20.34
CA ASN A 74 -1.24 -5.83 -21.04
C ASN A 74 -2.44 -6.33 -20.23
N ASN A 75 -2.38 -6.23 -18.89
CA ASN A 75 -3.39 -6.81 -18.01
C ASN A 75 -4.51 -5.85 -17.64
N PHE A 76 -4.35 -4.55 -17.94
CA PHE A 76 -5.27 -3.51 -17.54
C PHE A 76 -5.61 -2.58 -18.71
N LYS A 77 -6.83 -2.02 -18.69
CA LYS A 77 -7.32 -1.05 -19.66
C LYS A 77 -8.05 0.10 -18.97
N VAL A 78 -8.21 1.20 -19.68
CA VAL A 78 -8.98 2.36 -19.21
C VAL A 78 -10.38 1.93 -18.76
N GLY A 79 -10.78 2.40 -17.58
CA GLY A 79 -12.05 2.09 -16.94
C GLY A 79 -12.02 0.91 -15.96
N ASP A 80 -10.96 0.09 -15.94
CA ASP A 80 -10.83 -1.00 -14.96
C ASP A 80 -10.72 -0.42 -13.55
N LYS A 81 -11.45 -1.02 -12.60
CA LYS A 81 -11.30 -0.72 -11.18
C LYS A 81 -10.20 -1.59 -10.59
N VAL A 82 -9.26 -0.95 -9.91
CA VAL A 82 -8.03 -1.60 -9.42
C VAL A 82 -7.72 -1.26 -7.99
N ILE A 83 -7.04 -2.20 -7.32
CA ILE A 83 -6.32 -2.00 -6.07
C ILE A 83 -4.87 -1.71 -6.46
N VAL A 84 -4.28 -0.65 -5.91
CA VAL A 84 -2.86 -0.32 -6.10
C VAL A 84 -2.06 -0.93 -4.96
N SER A 85 -1.06 -1.74 -5.30
CA SER A 85 -0.15 -2.30 -4.31
C SER A 85 0.79 -1.24 -3.75
N ALA A 86 1.00 -1.26 -2.44
CA ALA A 86 2.02 -0.43 -1.79
C ALA A 86 3.45 -0.73 -2.29
N VAL A 87 3.66 -1.92 -2.87
CA VAL A 87 4.95 -2.37 -3.40
C VAL A 87 4.87 -2.54 -4.90
N SER A 88 5.66 -1.74 -5.63
CA SER A 88 5.83 -1.86 -7.08
C SER A 88 6.99 -2.78 -7.43
N SER A 89 6.94 -3.50 -8.55
CA SER A 89 8.03 -4.39 -8.92
C SER A 89 8.17 -4.65 -10.42
N CYS A 90 9.41 -4.73 -10.89
CA CYS A 90 9.73 -4.90 -12.30
C CYS A 90 9.60 -6.35 -12.81
N VAL A 91 9.44 -7.34 -11.93
CA VAL A 91 9.40 -8.81 -12.15
C VAL A 91 10.60 -9.40 -12.91
N LYS A 92 11.62 -8.62 -13.23
CA LYS A 92 12.76 -9.02 -14.08
C LYS A 92 14.08 -9.17 -13.32
N CYS A 93 14.30 -8.40 -12.26
CA CYS A 93 15.54 -8.42 -11.48
C CYS A 93 15.67 -9.67 -10.60
N TYR A 94 16.84 -9.83 -9.99
CA TYR A 94 17.16 -10.98 -9.15
C TYR A 94 16.15 -11.19 -8.01
N TYR A 95 15.83 -10.13 -7.25
CA TYR A 95 14.90 -10.24 -6.13
C TYR A 95 13.45 -10.48 -6.58
N CYS A 96 13.01 -9.81 -7.64
CA CYS A 96 11.67 -10.02 -8.18
C CYS A 96 11.46 -11.46 -8.65
N LYS A 97 12.45 -12.07 -9.30
CA LYS A 97 12.40 -13.48 -9.71
C LYS A 97 12.34 -14.47 -8.54
N LYS A 98 12.69 -14.02 -7.34
CA LYS A 98 12.56 -14.79 -6.09
C LYS A 98 11.27 -14.48 -5.32
N GLY A 99 10.39 -13.61 -5.85
CA GLY A 99 9.19 -13.16 -5.14
C GLY A 99 9.46 -12.17 -4.01
N ILE A 100 10.64 -11.54 -3.97
CA ILE A 100 11.03 -10.56 -2.94
C ILE A 100 10.89 -9.15 -3.55
N TYR A 101 9.67 -8.75 -3.82
CA TYR A 101 9.35 -7.55 -4.58
C TYR A 101 9.76 -6.25 -3.89
N ALA A 102 9.73 -6.21 -2.55
CA ALA A 102 10.16 -5.05 -1.77
C ALA A 102 11.65 -4.68 -1.99
N HIS A 103 12.46 -5.59 -2.51
CA HIS A 103 13.88 -5.39 -2.86
C HIS A 103 14.11 -5.28 -4.37
N CYS A 104 13.12 -4.80 -5.12
CA CYS A 104 13.28 -4.59 -6.56
C CYS A 104 14.46 -3.65 -6.86
N GLU A 105 15.39 -4.11 -7.74
CA GLU A 105 16.60 -3.37 -8.11
C GLU A 105 16.39 -2.36 -9.27
N ASN A 106 15.19 -2.30 -9.82
CA ASN A 106 14.85 -1.42 -10.94
C ASN A 106 13.77 -0.42 -10.51
N ASP A 107 14.10 0.42 -9.54
CA ASP A 107 13.24 1.52 -9.05
C ASP A 107 11.82 1.07 -8.64
N GLY A 108 11.71 -0.14 -8.08
CA GLY A 108 10.51 -0.66 -7.44
C GLY A 108 10.67 -0.77 -5.92
N GLY A 109 9.82 -1.54 -5.28
CA GLY A 109 9.72 -1.64 -3.84
C GLY A 109 8.65 -0.70 -3.28
N TRP A 110 8.76 -0.29 -2.03
CA TRP A 110 7.93 0.74 -1.44
C TRP A 110 8.41 2.12 -1.90
N ILE A 111 7.81 2.64 -2.96
CA ILE A 111 8.21 3.91 -3.59
C ILE A 111 7.11 4.97 -3.60
N LEU A 112 5.83 4.57 -3.67
CA LEU A 112 4.68 5.48 -3.65
C LEU A 112 4.59 6.20 -2.30
N GLY A 113 4.42 7.53 -2.34
CA GLY A 113 4.38 8.37 -1.13
C GLY A 113 5.71 8.43 -0.37
N HIS A 114 6.79 7.93 -0.96
CA HIS A 114 8.13 7.84 -0.40
C HIS A 114 9.16 8.44 -1.37
N LEU A 115 9.55 7.70 -2.40
CA LEU A 115 10.54 8.15 -3.40
C LEU A 115 9.88 8.83 -4.61
N ILE A 116 8.60 8.58 -4.84
CA ILE A 116 7.78 9.21 -5.86
C ILE A 116 6.44 9.64 -5.27
N ASN A 117 5.70 10.48 -6.00
CA ASN A 117 4.38 10.91 -5.56
C ASN A 117 3.44 9.72 -5.32
N GLY A 118 2.71 9.78 -4.21
CA GLY A 118 1.82 8.74 -3.73
C GLY A 118 0.35 8.98 -4.03
N THR A 119 -0.50 8.30 -3.28
CA THR A 119 -1.91 8.06 -3.56
C THR A 119 -2.86 9.05 -2.88
N GLN A 120 -2.38 9.92 -1.98
CA GLN A 120 -3.21 10.96 -1.36
C GLN A 120 -3.37 12.17 -2.30
N ALA A 121 -3.90 11.91 -3.51
CA ALA A 121 -4.17 12.88 -4.57
C ALA A 121 -5.36 12.43 -5.41
N GLU A 122 -5.81 13.25 -6.36
CA GLU A 122 -6.88 12.86 -7.29
C GLU A 122 -6.40 11.84 -8.35
N TYR A 123 -5.10 11.86 -8.67
CA TYR A 123 -4.46 10.93 -9.62
C TYR A 123 -3.07 10.54 -9.14
N VAL A 124 -2.68 9.30 -9.42
CA VAL A 124 -1.34 8.79 -9.17
C VAL A 124 -0.79 8.06 -10.40
N LYS A 125 0.51 8.19 -10.63
CA LYS A 125 1.25 7.37 -11.59
C LYS A 125 1.78 6.12 -10.88
N VAL A 126 1.40 4.96 -11.39
CA VAL A 126 1.84 3.66 -10.86
C VAL A 126 2.79 3.00 -11.85
N PRO A 127 4.08 2.84 -11.51
CA PRO A 127 5.03 2.13 -12.35
C PRO A 127 4.81 0.63 -12.32
N PHE A 128 5.25 -0.06 -13.39
CA PHE A 128 5.12 -1.51 -13.53
C PHE A 128 3.68 -1.99 -13.31
N ALA A 129 2.72 -1.36 -13.98
CA ALA A 129 1.29 -1.51 -13.74
C ALA A 129 0.83 -2.99 -13.72
N ASP A 130 1.30 -3.82 -14.65
CA ASP A 130 0.92 -5.24 -14.73
C ASP A 130 1.29 -6.06 -13.47
N ASN A 131 2.19 -5.55 -12.62
CA ASN A 131 2.57 -6.22 -11.38
C ASN A 131 2.30 -5.37 -10.11
N SER A 132 1.90 -4.13 -10.28
CA SER A 132 1.62 -3.19 -9.17
C SER A 132 0.12 -2.95 -8.98
N LEU A 133 -0.71 -3.45 -9.90
CA LEU A 133 -2.16 -3.33 -9.85
C LEU A 133 -2.82 -4.70 -9.74
N TYR A 134 -3.99 -4.73 -9.10
CA TYR A 134 -4.85 -5.91 -9.01
C TYR A 134 -6.28 -5.52 -9.37
N HIS A 135 -6.99 -6.35 -10.14
CA HIS A 135 -8.41 -6.14 -10.42
C HIS A 135 -9.21 -6.14 -9.11
N ALA A 136 -9.97 -5.08 -8.89
CA ALA A 136 -10.84 -4.96 -7.73
C ALA A 136 -12.13 -5.77 -7.94
N PRO A 137 -12.42 -6.82 -7.14
CA PRO A 137 -13.63 -7.59 -7.28
C PRO A 137 -14.88 -6.73 -6.96
N ALA A 138 -15.86 -6.76 -7.86
CA ALA A 138 -17.09 -5.98 -7.71
C ALA A 138 -17.98 -6.41 -6.51
N SER A 139 -17.72 -7.58 -5.94
CA SER A 139 -18.50 -8.15 -4.82
C SER A 139 -18.15 -7.57 -3.46
N LEU A 140 -17.06 -6.81 -3.35
CA LEU A 140 -16.59 -6.23 -2.08
C LEU A 140 -16.74 -4.70 -2.10
N PRO A 141 -17.07 -4.10 -0.94
CA PRO A 141 -17.11 -2.65 -0.80
C PRO A 141 -15.70 -2.04 -0.83
N ASP A 142 -15.61 -0.79 -1.23
CA ASP A 142 -14.34 -0.07 -1.40
C ASP A 142 -13.52 0.02 -0.11
N GLU A 143 -14.20 0.09 1.03
CA GLU A 143 -13.59 0.08 2.36
C GLU A 143 -12.82 -1.21 2.66
N ALA A 144 -13.34 -2.34 2.21
CA ALA A 144 -12.67 -3.63 2.36
C ALA A 144 -11.55 -3.79 1.33
N LEU A 145 -11.77 -3.30 0.10
CA LEU A 145 -10.77 -3.39 -0.98
C LEU A 145 -9.52 -2.58 -0.69
N VAL A 146 -9.65 -1.36 -0.14
CA VAL A 146 -8.48 -0.52 0.15
C VAL A 146 -7.56 -1.15 1.20
N MET A 147 -8.09 -1.98 2.11
CA MET A 147 -7.27 -2.70 3.10
C MET A 147 -6.36 -3.75 2.46
N LEU A 148 -6.66 -4.18 1.24
CA LEU A 148 -5.86 -5.16 0.49
C LEU A 148 -4.63 -4.53 -0.19
N SER A 149 -4.53 -3.20 -0.23
CA SER A 149 -3.40 -2.51 -0.86
C SER A 149 -2.10 -2.64 -0.07
N ASP A 150 -2.17 -2.63 1.29
CA ASP A 150 -1.01 -2.78 2.16
C ASP A 150 -1.33 -3.46 3.49
N ILE A 151 -2.25 -2.89 4.30
CA ILE A 151 -2.36 -3.23 5.73
C ILE A 151 -2.65 -4.72 5.96
N LEU A 152 -3.55 -5.31 5.17
CA LEU A 152 -3.90 -6.72 5.30
C LEU A 152 -2.77 -7.64 4.83
N PRO A 153 -2.14 -7.43 3.66
CA PRO A 153 -0.93 -8.14 3.25
C PRO A 153 0.22 -8.00 4.25
N THR A 154 0.45 -6.82 4.82
CA THR A 154 1.49 -6.58 5.84
C THR A 154 1.22 -7.41 7.09
N GLY A 155 -0.02 -7.39 7.62
CA GLY A 155 -0.40 -8.23 8.76
C GLY A 155 -0.24 -9.73 8.48
N TYR A 156 -0.58 -10.16 7.27
CA TYR A 156 -0.43 -11.54 6.84
C TYR A 156 1.03 -11.96 6.67
N GLU A 157 1.79 -11.22 5.85
CA GLU A 157 3.17 -11.59 5.52
C GLU A 157 4.08 -11.51 6.74
N ILE A 158 4.05 -10.40 7.46
CA ILE A 158 4.96 -10.16 8.59
C ILE A 158 4.42 -10.82 9.85
N GLY A 159 3.15 -10.59 10.19
CA GLY A 159 2.57 -11.11 11.42
C GLY A 159 2.38 -12.63 11.40
N VAL A 160 1.85 -13.17 10.31
CA VAL A 160 1.48 -14.60 10.24
C VAL A 160 2.60 -15.46 9.65
N LEU A 161 3.05 -15.16 8.42
CA LEU A 161 4.03 -16.01 7.74
C LEU A 161 5.41 -15.93 8.41
N LYS A 162 5.92 -14.72 8.69
CA LYS A 162 7.19 -14.53 9.39
C LYS A 162 7.09 -14.92 10.88
N GLY A 163 5.90 -14.71 11.49
CA GLY A 163 5.58 -15.22 12.82
C GLY A 163 5.48 -16.75 12.90
N LYS A 164 5.46 -17.44 11.73
CA LYS A 164 5.40 -18.91 11.61
C LYS A 164 4.22 -19.54 12.36
N ILE A 165 3.06 -18.88 12.30
CA ILE A 165 1.83 -19.38 12.90
C ILE A 165 1.44 -20.71 12.25
N LYS A 166 1.09 -21.72 13.06
CA LYS A 166 0.70 -23.06 12.64
C LYS A 166 -0.60 -23.47 13.30
N PRO A 167 -1.30 -24.49 12.79
CA PRO A 167 -2.44 -25.08 13.48
C PRO A 167 -2.10 -25.45 14.93
N GLY A 168 -2.98 -25.06 15.86
CA GLY A 168 -2.77 -25.29 17.30
C GLY A 168 -1.84 -24.31 18.01
N SER A 169 -1.23 -23.34 17.32
CA SER A 169 -0.38 -22.33 17.97
C SER A 169 -1.14 -21.50 18.99
N THR A 170 -0.47 -21.08 20.07
CA THR A 170 -0.87 -19.95 20.90
C THR A 170 -0.11 -18.73 20.42
N VAL A 171 -0.82 -17.68 20.01
CA VAL A 171 -0.28 -16.47 19.40
C VAL A 171 -0.53 -15.28 20.31
N ALA A 172 0.50 -14.48 20.59
CA ALA A 172 0.37 -13.17 21.22
C ALA A 172 0.64 -12.08 20.18
N ILE A 173 -0.27 -11.12 20.04
CA ILE A 173 -0.16 -9.97 19.17
C ILE A 173 -0.09 -8.73 20.04
N VAL A 174 1.04 -8.01 19.98
CA VAL A 174 1.28 -6.77 20.72
C VAL A 174 0.96 -5.58 19.83
N GLY A 175 -0.04 -4.81 20.23
CA GLY A 175 -0.65 -3.74 19.46
C GLY A 175 -1.95 -4.18 18.77
N ALA A 176 -3.09 -3.58 19.17
CA ALA A 176 -4.40 -3.77 18.54
C ALA A 176 -4.74 -2.63 17.57
N GLY A 177 -3.72 -2.01 16.97
CA GLY A 177 -3.85 -1.08 15.85
C GLY A 177 -4.13 -1.82 14.53
N PRO A 178 -4.21 -1.10 13.40
CA PRO A 178 -4.60 -1.69 12.10
C PRO A 178 -3.77 -2.91 11.69
N VAL A 179 -2.43 -2.87 11.84
CA VAL A 179 -1.55 -4.02 11.52
C VAL A 179 -1.81 -5.21 12.45
N GLY A 180 -1.98 -4.95 13.76
CA GLY A 180 -2.29 -6.01 14.71
C GLY A 180 -3.65 -6.67 14.45
N LEU A 181 -4.67 -5.88 14.10
CA LEU A 181 -5.98 -6.40 13.70
C LEU A 181 -5.93 -7.16 12.39
N ALA A 182 -5.15 -6.70 11.40
CA ALA A 182 -4.90 -7.42 10.16
C ALA A 182 -4.20 -8.77 10.42
N THR A 183 -3.23 -8.80 11.34
CA THR A 183 -2.59 -10.02 11.79
C THR A 183 -3.59 -10.95 12.50
N LEU A 184 -4.42 -10.43 13.39
CA LEU A 184 -5.49 -11.19 14.07
C LEU A 184 -6.42 -11.85 13.05
N LEU A 185 -6.89 -11.09 12.07
CA LEU A 185 -7.79 -11.57 11.03
C LEU A 185 -7.15 -12.67 10.19
N THR A 186 -5.94 -12.45 9.71
CA THR A 186 -5.24 -13.39 8.82
C THR A 186 -4.65 -14.60 9.53
N ALA A 187 -4.32 -14.49 10.83
CA ALA A 187 -3.88 -15.63 11.64
C ALA A 187 -4.94 -16.73 11.74
N GLN A 188 -6.22 -16.38 11.67
CA GLN A 188 -7.32 -17.34 11.73
C GLN A 188 -7.29 -18.36 10.59
N PHE A 189 -6.71 -18.03 9.44
CA PHE A 189 -6.53 -18.95 8.31
C PHE A 189 -5.62 -20.15 8.65
N PHE A 190 -4.84 -20.04 9.74
CA PHE A 190 -3.91 -21.08 10.20
C PHE A 190 -4.44 -21.87 11.40
N SER A 191 -5.69 -21.69 11.78
CA SER A 191 -6.35 -22.42 12.89
C SER A 191 -5.51 -22.45 14.18
N PRO A 192 -5.08 -21.29 14.72
CA PRO A 192 -4.40 -21.26 16.03
C PRO A 192 -5.36 -21.72 17.14
N SER A 193 -4.82 -22.32 18.20
CA SER A 193 -5.63 -22.72 19.37
C SER A 193 -6.07 -21.53 20.21
N LYS A 194 -5.27 -20.46 20.21
CA LYS A 194 -5.54 -19.24 20.98
C LYS A 194 -4.83 -18.04 20.37
N ILE A 195 -5.52 -16.89 20.31
CA ILE A 195 -4.92 -15.60 20.01
C ILE A 195 -5.14 -14.67 21.20
N ILE A 196 -4.10 -13.98 21.63
CA ILE A 196 -4.12 -13.02 22.73
C ILE A 196 -3.72 -11.67 22.16
N MET A 197 -4.65 -10.70 22.20
CA MET A 197 -4.35 -9.31 21.83
C MET A 197 -3.90 -8.54 23.07
N ILE A 198 -2.87 -7.70 22.91
CA ILE A 198 -2.31 -6.88 23.99
C ILE A 198 -2.21 -5.44 23.47
N ASP A 199 -2.85 -4.49 24.14
CA ASP A 199 -2.74 -3.05 23.87
C ASP A 199 -2.81 -2.26 25.17
N LEU A 200 -2.40 -0.99 25.11
CA LEU A 200 -2.53 -0.04 26.22
C LEU A 200 -3.88 0.71 26.20
N ASP A 201 -4.59 0.66 25.07
CA ASP A 201 -5.89 1.31 24.88
C ASP A 201 -7.03 0.27 24.93
N ASP A 202 -7.80 0.31 26.01
CA ASP A 202 -8.92 -0.59 26.23
C ASP A 202 -9.99 -0.50 25.11
N ASN A 203 -10.13 0.66 24.45
CA ASN A 203 -11.09 0.80 23.34
C ASN A 203 -10.69 -0.03 22.13
N ARG A 204 -9.41 -0.34 21.94
CA ARG A 204 -8.92 -1.20 20.87
C ARG A 204 -9.06 -2.69 21.16
N LEU A 205 -9.32 -3.05 22.41
CA LEU A 205 -9.46 -4.44 22.87
C LEU A 205 -10.92 -4.88 22.97
N GLN A 206 -11.86 -3.97 22.73
CA GLN A 206 -13.33 -4.24 22.69
C GLN A 206 -13.78 -4.64 21.29
#